data_795bd6702eb0ded20b02fa69e6af1afc
#
_entry.id   795bd6702eb0ded20b02fa69e6af1afc
#
_cell.length_a   1.000
_cell.length_b   1.000
_cell.length_c   1.000
_cell.angle_alpha   90.00
_cell.angle_beta   90.00
_cell.angle_gamma   90.00
#
_symmetry.space_group_name_H-M   'P 1'
#
loop_
_entity.id
_entity.type
_entity.pdbx_description
1 polymer ?
#
loop_
_entity_poly.entity_id
_entity_poly.type
_entity_poly.pdbx_seq_one_letter_code
_entity_poly.pdbx_strand_id
1 'polypeptide(L)'
;MRYLLAGAFSKTVPLIKFLSQRIVDSTQLVVYDGVNKCKWNGGRINREVYYNDALIDFYYSKGISIALTMSNYKINLDDVTGNHLLEKFHRKGNALIIVNDDLRKYVREHFPKYDLIYSITGMGLLNIPLQDSDIAWY
;
A
#
# COMPACT_ATOMS: atom_id res chain seq x y z
N MET A 1 0.70 16.30 -7.13
CA MET A 1 1.30 15.05 -7.69
C MET A 1 1.84 14.22 -6.53
N ARG A 2 1.64 12.93 -6.55
CA ARG A 2 2.18 12.01 -5.53
C ARG A 2 3.15 11.03 -6.20
N TYR A 3 4.24 10.72 -5.52
CA TYR A 3 5.27 9.80 -6.03
C TYR A 3 5.25 8.51 -5.22
N LEU A 4 5.24 7.37 -5.90
CA LEU A 4 5.37 6.07 -5.24
C LEU A 4 6.80 5.56 -5.31
N LEU A 5 7.29 5.15 -4.14
CA LEU A 5 8.62 4.54 -4.00
C LEU A 5 8.47 3.14 -3.41
N ALA A 6 8.97 2.14 -4.14
CA ALA A 6 9.00 0.76 -3.67
C ALA A 6 10.00 0.55 -2.54
N GLY A 7 9.74 -0.43 -1.70
CA GLY A 7 10.68 -0.89 -0.68
C GLY A 7 10.51 -0.22 0.68
N ALA A 8 9.26 0.15 1.02
CA ALA A 8 8.94 0.80 2.30
C ALA A 8 9.50 0.07 3.51
N PHE A 9 9.46 -1.25 3.51
CA PHE A 9 9.90 -2.09 4.64
C PHE A 9 11.14 -2.94 4.32
N SER A 10 11.44 -3.14 3.04
CA SER A 10 12.52 -4.03 2.57
C SER A 10 13.81 -3.29 2.21
N LYS A 11 13.75 -2.01 1.92
CA LYS A 11 14.89 -1.18 1.51
C LYS A 11 15.02 0.10 2.33
N THR A 12 14.93 -0.04 3.63
CA THR A 12 14.90 1.08 4.59
C THR A 12 16.09 2.01 4.49
N VAL A 13 17.32 1.47 4.51
CA VAL A 13 18.54 2.29 4.54
C VAL A 13 18.74 3.07 3.23
N PRO A 14 18.67 2.43 2.05
CA PRO A 14 18.73 3.16 0.78
C PRO A 14 17.62 4.19 0.62
N LEU A 15 16.42 3.86 1.06
CA LEU A 15 15.27 4.76 0.95
C LEU A 15 15.43 5.99 1.85
N ILE A 16 15.88 5.80 3.08
CA ILE A 16 16.16 6.92 4.00
C ILE A 16 17.26 7.84 3.43
N LYS A 17 18.33 7.26 2.91
CA LYS A 17 19.39 8.03 2.26
C LYS A 17 18.87 8.82 1.05
N PHE A 18 18.06 8.19 0.23
CA PHE A 18 17.43 8.85 -0.91
C PHE A 18 16.59 10.04 -0.47
N LEU A 19 15.72 9.85 0.50
CA LEU A 19 14.81 10.89 1.01
C LEU A 19 15.58 12.06 1.65
N SER A 20 16.68 11.78 2.36
CA SER A 20 17.50 12.83 2.98
C SER A 20 18.32 13.66 2.00
N GLN A 21 18.60 13.13 0.81
CA GLN A 21 19.41 13.78 -0.21
C GLN A 21 18.59 14.53 -1.28
N ARG A 22 17.29 14.40 -1.28
CA ARG A 22 16.40 14.98 -2.29
C ARG A 22 15.57 16.11 -1.70
N ILE A 23 15.55 17.22 -2.42
CA ILE A 23 14.63 18.35 -2.16
C ILE A 23 13.27 18.00 -2.79
N VAL A 24 12.65 16.94 -2.29
CA VAL A 24 11.29 16.57 -2.67
C VAL A 24 10.40 16.86 -1.47
N ASP A 25 9.24 17.47 -1.72
CA ASP A 25 8.24 17.64 -0.67
C ASP A 25 7.79 16.26 -0.21
N SER A 26 8.17 15.89 1.01
CA SER A 26 7.92 14.56 1.57
C SER A 26 6.42 14.25 1.70
N THR A 27 5.57 15.28 1.78
CA THR A 27 4.12 15.10 1.81
C THR A 27 3.55 14.58 0.49
N GLN A 28 4.31 14.63 -0.59
CA GLN A 28 3.96 14.06 -1.88
C GLN A 28 4.45 12.61 -2.05
N LEU A 29 5.18 12.07 -1.07
CA LEU A 29 5.71 10.71 -1.15
C LEU A 29 4.75 9.70 -0.57
N VAL A 30 4.62 8.59 -1.27
CA VAL A 30 3.97 7.37 -0.81
C VAL A 30 4.98 6.23 -0.96
N VAL A 31 5.38 5.64 0.14
CA VAL A 31 6.24 4.46 0.12
C VAL A 31 5.39 3.21 0.14
N TYR A 32 5.72 2.21 -0.68
CA TYR A 32 4.91 1.01 -0.73
C TYR A 32 5.71 -0.28 -0.61
N ASP A 33 5.09 -1.28 0.00
CA ASP A 33 5.62 -2.64 0.09
C ASP A 33 4.49 -3.62 0.40
N GLY A 34 4.78 -4.91 0.27
CA GLY A 34 3.95 -5.96 0.81
C GLY A 34 4.52 -6.45 2.14
N VAL A 35 3.66 -6.97 2.99
CA VAL A 35 4.05 -7.53 4.30
C VAL A 35 4.11 -9.05 4.20
N ASN A 36 5.17 -9.63 4.75
CA ASN A 36 5.33 -11.08 4.79
C ASN A 36 4.17 -11.74 5.56
N LYS A 37 3.86 -12.98 5.19
CA LYS A 37 2.74 -13.78 5.76
C LYS A 37 1.34 -13.23 5.50
N CYS A 38 1.19 -12.10 4.83
CA CYS A 38 -0.12 -11.64 4.39
C CYS A 38 -0.53 -12.38 3.11
N LYS A 39 -1.57 -13.19 3.18
CA LYS A 39 -2.08 -13.95 2.03
C LYS A 39 -2.70 -13.07 0.94
N TRP A 40 -2.95 -11.81 1.24
CA TRP A 40 -3.48 -10.84 0.27
C TRP A 40 -2.41 -10.25 -0.64
N ASN A 41 -1.13 -10.56 -0.39
CA ASN A 41 -0.05 -10.18 -1.29
C ASN A 41 -0.12 -10.93 -2.62
N GLY A 42 0.27 -10.28 -3.70
CA GLY A 42 0.24 -10.81 -5.06
C GLY A 42 1.38 -11.76 -5.44
N GLY A 43 2.03 -12.40 -4.51
CA GLY A 43 3.03 -13.45 -4.77
C GLY A 43 4.38 -13.00 -5.34
N ARG A 44 4.62 -11.70 -5.50
CA ARG A 44 5.92 -11.17 -5.97
C ARG A 44 6.97 -11.02 -4.88
N ILE A 45 6.60 -11.27 -3.63
CA ILE A 45 7.48 -11.06 -2.49
C ILE A 45 8.13 -12.38 -2.13
N ASN A 46 9.31 -12.61 -2.71
CA ASN A 46 10.19 -13.75 -2.36
C ASN A 46 11.10 -13.46 -1.16
N ARG A 47 10.86 -12.37 -0.45
CA ARG A 47 11.67 -11.93 0.69
C ARG A 47 10.84 -11.83 1.94
N GLU A 48 11.45 -12.10 3.06
CA GLU A 48 10.86 -11.78 4.35
C GLU A 48 10.85 -10.26 4.52
N VAL A 49 9.67 -9.66 4.39
CA VAL A 49 9.47 -8.23 4.55
C VAL A 49 8.62 -7.99 5.78
N TYR A 50 9.23 -7.37 6.77
CA TYR A 50 8.58 -7.03 8.03
C TYR A 50 8.59 -5.51 8.21
N TYR A 51 7.52 -4.98 8.76
CA TYR A 51 7.50 -3.60 9.22
C TYR A 51 7.93 -3.51 10.69
N ASN A 52 8.41 -2.34 11.10
CA ASN A 52 8.59 -2.01 12.50
C ASN A 52 8.00 -0.62 12.80
N ASP A 53 7.60 -0.41 14.04
CA ASP A 53 6.91 0.81 14.44
C ASP A 53 7.81 2.05 14.33
N ALA A 54 9.09 1.94 14.63
CA ALA A 54 10.02 3.04 14.51
C ALA A 54 10.14 3.57 13.07
N LEU A 55 10.11 2.67 12.09
CA LEU A 55 10.14 3.05 10.68
C LEU A 55 8.83 3.70 10.24
N ILE A 56 7.70 3.17 10.69
CA ILE A 56 6.38 3.74 10.41
C ILE A 56 6.30 5.16 10.99
N ASP A 57 6.72 5.34 12.24
CA ASP A 57 6.75 6.63 12.92
C ASP A 57 7.66 7.63 12.18
N PHE A 58 8.82 7.16 11.69
CA PHE A 58 9.70 7.97 10.86
C PHE A 58 9.00 8.47 9.60
N TYR A 59 8.32 7.61 8.85
CA TYR A 59 7.58 8.03 7.67
C TYR A 59 6.51 9.05 8.02
N TYR A 60 5.70 8.78 9.02
CA TYR A 60 4.62 9.69 9.43
C TYR A 60 5.13 11.03 9.94
N SER A 61 6.28 11.04 10.65
CA SER A 61 6.91 12.29 11.11
C SER A 61 7.35 13.20 9.96
N LYS A 62 7.61 12.63 8.79
CA LYS A 62 7.97 13.36 7.57
C LYS A 62 6.77 13.65 6.67
N GLY A 63 5.56 13.31 7.07
CA GLY A 63 4.36 13.44 6.25
C GLY A 63 4.30 12.46 5.08
N ILE A 64 5.12 11.39 5.11
CA ILE A 64 5.16 10.35 4.09
C ILE A 64 4.03 9.37 4.35
N SER A 65 3.26 9.05 3.32
CA SER A 65 2.20 8.06 3.39
C SER A 65 2.72 6.67 3.03
N ILE A 66 2.02 5.64 3.51
CA ILE A 66 2.35 4.24 3.27
C ILE A 66 1.25 3.59 2.46
N ALA A 67 1.62 2.85 1.43
CA ALA A 67 0.71 1.99 0.68
C ALA A 67 1.07 0.51 0.91
N LEU A 68 0.06 -0.30 1.18
CA LEU A 68 0.24 -1.75 1.31
C LEU A 68 -0.14 -2.42 -0.01
N THR A 69 0.72 -3.31 -0.48
CA THR A 69 0.42 -4.14 -1.64
C THR A 69 -0.42 -5.33 -1.22
N MET A 70 -1.66 -5.36 -1.68
CA MET A 70 -2.64 -6.42 -1.43
C MET A 70 -3.22 -6.89 -2.77
N SER A 71 -2.35 -7.30 -3.68
CA SER A 71 -2.65 -7.53 -5.09
C SER A 71 -2.90 -9.01 -5.45
N ASN A 72 -3.30 -9.83 -4.48
CA ASN A 72 -3.73 -11.19 -4.77
C ASN A 72 -5.14 -11.18 -5.41
N TYR A 73 -5.33 -12.01 -6.43
CA TYR A 73 -6.64 -12.19 -7.07
C TYR A 73 -7.64 -12.93 -6.18
N LYS A 74 -7.16 -13.82 -5.34
CA LYS A 74 -7.98 -14.60 -4.40
C LYS A 74 -7.82 -14.03 -3.01
N ILE A 75 -8.88 -13.46 -2.49
CA ILE A 75 -8.92 -12.84 -1.17
C ILE A 75 -9.93 -13.59 -0.30
N ASN A 76 -9.49 -14.01 0.89
CA ASN A 76 -10.39 -14.38 1.97
C ASN A 76 -10.50 -13.19 2.92
N LEU A 77 -11.66 -12.54 2.97
CA LEU A 77 -11.89 -11.36 3.80
C LEU A 77 -11.81 -11.62 5.31
N ASP A 78 -11.88 -12.89 5.72
CA ASP A 78 -11.73 -13.30 7.14
C ASP A 78 -10.28 -13.51 7.56
N ASP A 79 -9.30 -13.29 6.67
CA ASP A 79 -7.89 -13.46 7.00
C ASP A 79 -7.44 -12.50 8.11
N VAL A 80 -6.99 -13.07 9.22
CA VAL A 80 -6.64 -12.31 10.43
C VAL A 80 -5.48 -11.34 10.17
N THR A 81 -4.46 -11.79 9.45
CA THR A 81 -3.29 -10.96 9.14
C THR A 81 -3.66 -9.78 8.25
N GLY A 82 -4.45 -10.02 7.21
CA GLY A 82 -4.93 -8.96 6.32
C GLY A 82 -5.73 -7.90 7.06
N ASN A 83 -6.70 -8.33 7.87
CA ASN A 83 -7.51 -7.41 8.67
C ASN A 83 -6.70 -6.63 9.70
N HIS A 84 -5.74 -7.28 10.37
CA HIS A 84 -4.83 -6.59 11.29
C HIS A 84 -4.03 -5.48 10.59
N LEU A 85 -3.54 -5.73 9.39
CA LEU A 85 -2.83 -4.72 8.60
C LEU A 85 -3.75 -3.58 8.19
N LEU A 86 -4.98 -3.87 7.79
CA LEU A 86 -5.96 -2.82 7.47
C LEU A 86 -6.21 -1.91 8.67
N GLU A 87 -6.40 -2.46 9.86
CA GLU A 87 -6.59 -1.69 11.08
C GLU A 87 -5.36 -0.84 11.43
N LYS A 88 -4.18 -1.46 11.41
CA LYS A 88 -2.93 -0.81 11.79
C LYS A 88 -2.58 0.39 10.93
N PHE A 89 -2.78 0.28 9.63
CA PHE A 89 -2.42 1.32 8.66
C PHE A 89 -3.61 2.20 8.24
N HIS A 90 -4.77 2.08 8.87
CA HIS A 90 -5.95 2.88 8.56
C HIS A 90 -5.76 4.35 8.91
N ARG A 91 -5.27 5.11 7.96
CA ARG A 91 -4.91 6.52 8.13
C ARG A 91 -5.17 7.28 6.84
N LYS A 92 -5.68 8.51 6.96
CA LYS A 92 -5.83 9.40 5.81
C LYS A 92 -4.47 9.64 5.14
N GLY A 93 -4.41 9.49 3.83
CA GLY A 93 -3.19 9.58 3.04
C GLY A 93 -2.55 8.22 2.75
N ASN A 94 -2.75 7.21 3.60
CA ASN A 94 -2.33 5.85 3.29
C ASN A 94 -3.18 5.24 2.19
N ALA A 95 -2.62 4.26 1.49
CA ALA A 95 -3.26 3.64 0.33
C ALA A 95 -3.14 2.11 0.36
N LEU A 96 -3.97 1.47 -0.46
CA LEU A 96 -3.87 0.04 -0.76
C LEU A 96 -3.72 -0.13 -2.27
N ILE A 97 -2.77 -0.97 -2.66
CA ILE A 97 -2.60 -1.41 -4.05
C ILE A 97 -3.32 -2.74 -4.19
N ILE A 98 -4.42 -2.75 -4.91
CA ILE A 98 -5.36 -3.87 -4.98
C ILE A 98 -5.65 -4.31 -6.42
N VAL A 99 -6.22 -5.50 -6.57
CA VAL A 99 -6.77 -6.03 -7.83
C VAL A 99 -8.13 -6.70 -7.64
N ASN A 100 -8.51 -7.00 -6.39
CA ASN A 100 -9.73 -7.77 -6.08
C ASN A 100 -10.88 -6.83 -5.74
N ASP A 101 -12.01 -7.00 -6.41
CA ASP A 101 -13.19 -6.14 -6.25
C ASP A 101 -13.91 -6.33 -4.91
N ASP A 102 -13.93 -7.54 -4.37
CA ASP A 102 -14.53 -7.80 -3.06
C ASP A 102 -13.72 -7.12 -1.95
N LEU A 103 -12.38 -7.11 -2.07
CA LEU A 103 -11.52 -6.35 -1.15
C LEU A 103 -11.79 -4.84 -1.27
N ARG A 104 -11.96 -4.32 -2.48
CA ARG A 104 -12.31 -2.92 -2.71
C ARG A 104 -13.59 -2.53 -1.96
N LYS A 105 -14.66 -3.29 -2.15
CA LYS A 105 -15.95 -3.06 -1.49
C LYS A 105 -15.82 -3.12 0.03
N TYR A 106 -15.13 -4.14 0.53
CA TYR A 106 -14.88 -4.32 1.96
C TYR A 106 -14.13 -3.14 2.58
N VAL A 107 -13.07 -2.68 1.91
CA VAL A 107 -12.28 -1.53 2.38
C VAL A 107 -13.10 -0.24 2.35
N ARG A 108 -13.88 0.00 1.29
CA ARG A 108 -14.75 1.20 1.22
C ARG A 108 -15.78 1.22 2.36
N GLU A 109 -16.30 0.08 2.75
CA GLU A 109 -17.30 -0.03 3.82
C GLU A 109 -16.67 0.11 5.22
N HIS A 110 -15.56 -0.58 5.48
CA HIS A 110 -14.99 -0.71 6.83
C HIS A 110 -13.77 0.16 7.11
N PHE A 111 -13.04 0.58 6.07
CA PHE A 111 -11.79 1.32 6.18
C PHE A 111 -11.73 2.51 5.20
N PRO A 112 -12.66 3.45 5.29
CA PRO A 112 -12.89 4.47 4.25
C PRO A 112 -11.78 5.52 4.12
N LYS A 113 -10.81 5.57 5.04
CA LYS A 113 -9.72 6.55 4.98
C LYS A 113 -8.64 6.19 3.95
N TYR A 114 -8.59 4.93 3.48
CA TYR A 114 -7.61 4.53 2.49
C TYR A 114 -7.91 5.12 1.12
N ASP A 115 -6.86 5.59 0.45
CA ASP A 115 -6.87 5.75 -0.99
C ASP A 115 -6.70 4.37 -1.64
N LEU A 116 -7.39 4.12 -2.75
CA LEU A 116 -7.29 2.87 -3.48
C LEU A 116 -6.54 3.07 -4.80
N ILE A 117 -5.55 2.20 -5.01
CA ILE A 117 -4.72 2.18 -6.22
C ILE A 117 -4.94 0.83 -6.89
N TYR A 118 -5.45 0.84 -8.13
CA TYR A 118 -5.54 -0.40 -8.88
C TYR A 118 -4.20 -0.74 -9.51
N SER A 119 -3.74 -1.97 -9.26
CA SER A 119 -2.55 -2.47 -9.93
C SER A 119 -2.81 -2.64 -11.42
N ILE A 120 -1.88 -2.17 -12.24
CA ILE A 120 -1.93 -2.34 -13.71
C ILE A 120 -2.14 -3.80 -14.10
N THR A 121 -1.56 -4.74 -13.37
CA THR A 121 -1.71 -6.17 -13.62
C THR A 121 -3.15 -6.67 -13.46
N GLY A 122 -3.98 -5.94 -12.73
CA GLY A 122 -5.39 -6.27 -12.51
C GLY A 122 -6.36 -5.54 -13.43
N MET A 123 -5.96 -4.42 -14.00
CA MET A 123 -6.87 -3.54 -14.75
C MET A 123 -7.48 -4.20 -16.01
N GLY A 124 -6.76 -5.12 -16.67
CA GLY A 124 -7.27 -5.87 -17.80
C GLY A 124 -8.14 -7.07 -17.47
N LEU A 125 -8.16 -7.51 -16.20
CA LEU A 125 -8.83 -8.75 -15.79
C LEU A 125 -10.14 -8.52 -15.05
N LEU A 126 -10.33 -7.36 -14.42
CA LEU A 126 -11.43 -7.13 -13.49
C LEU A 126 -12.51 -6.18 -14.00
N ASN A 127 -12.31 -5.55 -15.15
CA ASN A 127 -13.27 -4.59 -15.71
C ASN A 127 -13.70 -3.51 -14.67
N ILE A 128 -12.79 -3.16 -13.76
CA ILE A 128 -13.08 -2.19 -12.70
C ILE A 128 -13.09 -0.79 -13.33
N PRO A 129 -14.16 -0.01 -13.16
CA PRO A 129 -14.19 1.37 -13.65
C PRO A 129 -13.07 2.22 -13.03
N LEU A 130 -12.30 2.91 -13.87
CA LEU A 130 -11.23 3.81 -13.41
C LEU A 130 -11.71 4.89 -12.43
N GLN A 131 -12.97 5.27 -12.55
CA GLN A 131 -13.60 6.24 -11.65
C GLN A 131 -13.72 5.78 -10.19
N ASP A 132 -13.59 4.49 -9.93
CA ASP A 132 -13.57 3.93 -8.58
C ASP A 132 -12.17 3.92 -7.95
N SER A 133 -11.16 4.30 -8.73
CA SER A 133 -9.79 4.45 -8.25
C SER A 133 -9.52 5.89 -7.87
N ASP A 134 -8.98 6.12 -6.69
CA ASP A 134 -8.59 7.46 -6.23
C ASP A 134 -7.31 7.94 -6.93
N ILE A 135 -6.52 7.00 -7.43
CA ILE A 135 -5.26 7.28 -8.13
C ILE A 135 -5.19 6.40 -9.37
N ALA A 136 -5.25 7.03 -10.54
CA ALA A 136 -5.03 6.34 -11.79
C ALA A 136 -3.51 6.20 -12.06
N TRP A 137 -3.10 5.00 -12.41
CA TRP A 137 -1.74 4.67 -12.82
C TRP A 137 -1.69 4.41 -14.30
N TYR A 138 -0.79 5.11 -14.93
CA TYR A 138 -0.44 4.88 -16.32
C TYR A 138 1.01 4.42 -16.42
#